data_afed69b6ce175fc21c761d8f04f06d2a
#
_entry.id   afed69b6ce175fc21c761d8f04f06d2a
#
_cell.length_a   1.000
_cell.length_b   1.000
_cell.length_c   1.000
_cell.angle_alpha   90.00
_cell.angle_beta   90.00
_cell.angle_gamma   90.00
#
_symmetry.space_group_name_H-M   'P 1'
#
loop_
_entity.id
_entity.type
_entity.pdbx_description
1 polymer ?
#
loop_
_entity_poly.entity_id
_entity_poly.type
_entity_poly.pdbx_seq_one_letter_code
_entity_poly.pdbx_strand_id
1 'polypeptide(L)'
;KIIVIGGGAAGAKAASKAKRLNPNNHVELYTREDVIAYSLCGLPYFIEGSVKKIEDLIIRTPKDFIENGIPVFLHHEAQEIYPEKNCILINGNHIFYDELILALGAHVNLPNIENACANNIFTLRNLKSASVIKEKIKDIKKVLLIGAGYIAIELIEAFIRNDIEVILLEKNSRIASDFDEDFSSHIQKMVNYKCQDKLECHFSKTAIKFNVDNNNNFKSVVVDDETELFADICILATGASPNVELAKNAGITLGVTGAIKVDTKMRTNIPNIFACGDCAEKYCIITRQPTYIGLGTIANKEGRVAAINAVGGENFESFDGVLKSTITRFFEFTISKTGLTMQEAQLYKDKINIEPICVAITKNDKAGYMP
;
A
#
# COMPACT_ATOMS: atom_id res chain seq x y z
N LYS A 1 -29.49 4.19 -3.73
CA LYS A 1 -28.31 5.06 -3.86
C LYS A 1 -27.12 4.42 -3.18
N ILE A 2 -26.01 4.23 -3.91
CA ILE A 2 -24.78 3.65 -3.40
C ILE A 2 -23.69 4.75 -3.38
N ILE A 3 -23.13 5.01 -2.21
CA ILE A 3 -22.03 5.95 -2.06
C ILE A 3 -20.73 5.18 -1.87
N VAL A 4 -19.68 5.55 -2.60
CA VAL A 4 -18.35 4.97 -2.51
C VAL A 4 -17.36 6.04 -2.05
N ILE A 5 -16.65 5.80 -0.96
CA ILE A 5 -15.63 6.71 -0.42
C ILE A 5 -14.23 6.17 -0.69
N GLY A 6 -13.47 6.92 -1.49
CA GLY A 6 -12.11 6.60 -1.91
C GLY A 6 -12.01 6.21 -3.38
N GLY A 7 -11.14 6.90 -4.12
CA GLY A 7 -10.95 6.76 -5.58
C GLY A 7 -9.86 5.75 -6.01
N GLY A 8 -9.22 5.05 -5.05
CA GLY A 8 -8.18 4.07 -5.35
C GLY A 8 -8.70 2.78 -6.01
N ALA A 9 -7.84 1.74 -6.06
CA ALA A 9 -8.14 0.48 -6.76
C ALA A 9 -9.46 -0.18 -6.30
N ALA A 10 -9.74 -0.22 -4.99
CA ALA A 10 -10.94 -0.83 -4.43
C ALA A 10 -12.20 -0.02 -4.77
N GLY A 11 -12.21 1.29 -4.48
CA GLY A 11 -13.40 2.14 -4.67
C GLY A 11 -13.75 2.33 -6.13
N ALA A 12 -12.77 2.61 -7.00
CA ALA A 12 -12.98 2.69 -8.44
C ALA A 12 -13.56 1.39 -9.03
N LYS A 13 -13.08 0.24 -8.54
CA LYS A 13 -13.62 -1.08 -8.89
C LYS A 13 -15.04 -1.28 -8.37
N ALA A 14 -15.30 -0.90 -7.12
CA ALA A 14 -16.61 -1.03 -6.49
C ALA A 14 -17.65 -0.18 -7.23
N ALA A 15 -17.41 1.10 -7.44
CA ALA A 15 -18.31 2.00 -8.15
C ALA A 15 -18.66 1.47 -9.56
N SER A 16 -17.62 1.08 -10.34
CA SER A 16 -17.83 0.54 -11.69
C SER A 16 -18.57 -0.79 -11.68
N LYS A 17 -18.34 -1.66 -10.69
CA LYS A 17 -19.03 -2.95 -10.60
C LYS A 17 -20.49 -2.76 -10.20
N ALA A 18 -20.78 -1.92 -9.22
CA ALA A 18 -22.13 -1.62 -8.77
C ALA A 18 -23.00 -1.08 -9.92
N LYS A 19 -22.47 -0.13 -10.70
CA LYS A 19 -23.16 0.45 -11.85
C LYS A 19 -23.44 -0.56 -12.96
N ARG A 20 -22.48 -1.46 -13.25
CA ARG A 20 -22.64 -2.50 -14.27
C ARG A 20 -23.62 -3.60 -13.89
N LEU A 21 -23.76 -3.89 -12.60
CA LEU A 21 -24.73 -4.90 -12.13
C LEU A 21 -26.18 -4.42 -12.27
N ASN A 22 -26.42 -3.17 -11.98
CA ASN A 22 -27.70 -2.53 -12.18
C ASN A 22 -27.51 -1.10 -12.68
N PRO A 23 -27.67 -0.84 -13.99
CA PRO A 23 -27.54 0.48 -14.57
C PRO A 23 -28.48 1.55 -13.99
N ASN A 24 -29.58 1.14 -13.35
CA ASN A 24 -30.52 2.05 -12.70
C ASN A 24 -30.04 2.52 -11.32
N ASN A 25 -29.03 1.88 -10.73
CA ASN A 25 -28.47 2.32 -9.46
C ASN A 25 -27.86 3.71 -9.59
N HIS A 26 -28.18 4.56 -8.64
CA HIS A 26 -27.49 5.83 -8.45
C HIS A 26 -26.23 5.60 -7.66
N VAL A 27 -25.07 5.58 -8.34
CA VAL A 27 -23.74 5.34 -7.76
C VAL A 27 -22.92 6.60 -7.83
N GLU A 28 -22.39 7.08 -6.71
CA GLU A 28 -21.53 8.25 -6.61
C GLU A 28 -20.18 7.85 -5.98
N LEU A 29 -19.07 8.43 -6.49
CA LEU A 29 -17.73 8.22 -5.98
C LEU A 29 -17.15 9.53 -5.44
N TYR A 30 -16.77 9.52 -4.17
CA TYR A 30 -16.16 10.66 -3.49
C TYR A 30 -14.72 10.35 -3.10
N THR A 31 -13.81 11.29 -3.31
CA THR A 31 -12.41 11.16 -2.90
C THR A 31 -11.81 12.52 -2.55
N ARG A 32 -10.94 12.55 -1.54
CA ARG A 32 -10.17 13.74 -1.18
C ARG A 32 -9.02 14.02 -2.15
N GLU A 33 -8.65 13.02 -2.97
CA GLU A 33 -7.55 13.15 -3.94
C GLU A 33 -8.02 13.90 -5.19
N ASP A 34 -7.06 14.39 -5.96
CA ASP A 34 -7.23 15.08 -7.25
C ASP A 34 -7.32 14.10 -8.43
N VAL A 35 -7.06 12.82 -8.18
CA VAL A 35 -7.07 11.73 -9.19
C VAL A 35 -7.72 10.48 -8.63
N ILE A 36 -8.24 9.64 -9.53
CA ILE A 36 -8.80 8.32 -9.20
C ILE A 36 -8.19 7.23 -10.09
N ALA A 37 -8.37 5.98 -9.69
CA ALA A 37 -8.10 4.79 -10.51
C ALA A 37 -6.69 4.78 -11.14
N TYR A 38 -5.66 5.08 -10.37
CA TYR A 38 -4.27 5.07 -10.81
C TYR A 38 -3.48 3.91 -10.18
N SER A 39 -2.33 3.57 -10.80
CA SER A 39 -1.44 2.50 -10.36
C SER A 39 -0.44 2.99 -9.32
N LEU A 40 -0.66 2.67 -8.04
CA LEU A 40 0.31 2.92 -6.96
C LEU A 40 1.61 2.16 -7.17
N CYS A 41 1.54 0.91 -7.66
CA CYS A 41 2.72 0.09 -7.92
C CYS A 41 3.59 0.63 -9.07
N GLY A 42 3.07 1.56 -9.86
CA GLY A 42 3.81 2.22 -10.94
C GLY A 42 4.68 3.40 -10.48
N LEU A 43 4.49 3.91 -9.25
CA LEU A 43 5.18 5.10 -8.76
C LEU A 43 6.70 4.95 -8.73
N PRO A 44 7.29 3.84 -8.24
CA PRO A 44 8.75 3.64 -8.30
C PRO A 44 9.28 3.62 -9.74
N TYR A 45 8.54 3.03 -10.69
CA TYR A 45 8.92 2.98 -12.12
C TYR A 45 8.83 4.35 -12.81
N PHE A 46 7.95 5.23 -12.34
CA PHE A 46 7.94 6.62 -12.76
C PHE A 46 9.17 7.37 -12.22
N ILE A 47 9.52 7.18 -10.95
CA ILE A 47 10.74 7.77 -10.36
C ILE A 47 11.98 7.24 -11.08
N GLU A 48 12.06 5.94 -11.35
CA GLU A 48 13.13 5.31 -12.13
C GLU A 48 13.25 5.92 -13.53
N GLY A 49 12.13 6.16 -14.22
CA GLY A 49 12.04 6.70 -15.58
C GLY A 49 11.62 5.70 -16.64
N SER A 50 11.24 4.47 -16.29
CA SER A 50 10.61 3.49 -17.19
C SER A 50 9.22 3.94 -17.61
N VAL A 51 8.44 4.48 -16.68
CA VAL A 51 7.21 5.21 -16.96
C VAL A 51 7.59 6.67 -17.22
N LYS A 52 7.31 7.16 -18.44
CA LYS A 52 7.80 8.47 -18.89
C LYS A 52 6.96 9.63 -18.39
N LYS A 53 5.64 9.45 -18.30
CA LYS A 53 4.69 10.46 -17.87
C LYS A 53 3.88 9.94 -16.69
N ILE A 54 3.63 10.80 -15.72
CA ILE A 54 2.85 10.43 -14.53
C ILE A 54 1.41 10.06 -14.90
N GLU A 55 0.87 10.66 -15.96
CA GLU A 55 -0.46 10.40 -16.49
C GLU A 55 -0.61 8.96 -17.01
N ASP A 56 0.49 8.32 -17.46
CA ASP A 56 0.48 6.92 -17.92
C ASP A 56 0.13 5.93 -16.78
N LEU A 57 0.20 6.39 -15.53
CA LEU A 57 -0.24 5.63 -14.35
C LEU A 57 -1.74 5.72 -14.09
N ILE A 58 -2.46 6.65 -14.73
CA ILE A 58 -3.90 6.83 -14.57
C ILE A 58 -4.61 5.82 -15.48
N ILE A 59 -5.26 4.83 -14.88
CA ILE A 59 -5.93 3.75 -15.60
C ILE A 59 -7.26 4.23 -16.17
N ARG A 60 -7.97 5.09 -15.44
CA ARG A 60 -9.23 5.73 -15.86
C ARG A 60 -9.37 7.10 -15.23
N THR A 61 -9.88 8.03 -16.01
CA THR A 61 -10.14 9.41 -15.59
C THR A 61 -11.54 9.56 -14.96
N PRO A 62 -11.82 10.65 -14.22
CA PRO A 62 -13.18 10.97 -13.79
C PRO A 62 -14.18 11.03 -14.96
N LYS A 63 -13.75 11.49 -16.14
CA LYS A 63 -14.57 11.55 -17.34
C LYS A 63 -15.09 10.17 -17.74
N ASP A 64 -14.21 9.14 -17.71
CA ASP A 64 -14.59 7.76 -18.04
C ASP A 64 -15.66 7.20 -17.10
N PHE A 65 -15.68 7.63 -15.84
CA PHE A 65 -16.70 7.27 -14.86
C PHE A 65 -18.01 7.99 -15.12
N ILE A 66 -17.97 9.31 -15.36
CA ILE A 66 -19.14 10.16 -15.62
C ILE A 66 -19.85 9.69 -16.89
N GLU A 67 -19.13 9.39 -17.96
CA GLU A 67 -19.69 8.85 -19.21
C GLU A 67 -20.39 7.49 -19.01
N ASN A 68 -19.98 6.73 -17.99
CA ASN A 68 -20.64 5.49 -17.58
C ASN A 68 -21.71 5.70 -16.48
N GLY A 69 -22.16 6.95 -16.27
CA GLY A 69 -23.22 7.28 -15.33
C GLY A 69 -22.84 7.16 -13.86
N ILE A 70 -21.56 7.39 -13.53
CA ILE A 70 -21.03 7.43 -12.17
C ILE A 70 -20.45 8.81 -11.91
N PRO A 71 -21.18 9.72 -11.26
CA PRO A 71 -20.63 11.00 -10.81
C PRO A 71 -19.40 10.79 -9.90
N VAL A 72 -18.35 11.56 -10.17
CA VAL A 72 -17.09 11.55 -9.40
C VAL A 72 -16.84 12.91 -8.83
N PHE A 73 -16.61 12.96 -7.52
CA PHE A 73 -16.38 14.17 -6.75
C PHE A 73 -14.95 14.15 -6.20
N LEU A 74 -14.03 14.82 -6.89
CA LEU A 74 -12.65 15.02 -6.45
C LEU A 74 -12.59 16.11 -5.37
N HIS A 75 -11.55 16.09 -4.52
CA HIS A 75 -11.37 17.04 -3.41
C HIS A 75 -12.55 17.05 -2.43
N HIS A 76 -13.26 15.93 -2.32
CA HIS A 76 -14.39 15.77 -1.42
C HIS A 76 -14.01 14.77 -0.31
N GLU A 77 -13.74 15.31 0.88
CA GLU A 77 -13.34 14.53 2.03
C GLU A 77 -14.55 14.15 2.90
N ALA A 78 -14.69 12.86 3.16
CA ALA A 78 -15.65 12.34 4.12
C ALA A 78 -15.16 12.63 5.54
N GLN A 79 -15.96 13.33 6.32
CA GLN A 79 -15.61 13.85 7.64
C GLN A 79 -16.23 13.05 8.77
N GLU A 80 -17.48 12.61 8.60
CA GLU A 80 -18.24 11.89 9.62
C GLU A 80 -19.33 10.99 8.99
N ILE A 81 -19.61 9.85 9.61
CA ILE A 81 -20.70 8.96 9.21
C ILE A 81 -21.71 8.92 10.34
N TYR A 82 -23.00 9.04 10.00
CA TYR A 82 -24.15 8.93 10.90
C TYR A 82 -24.97 7.71 10.50
N PRO A 83 -24.60 6.51 10.99
CA PRO A 83 -25.22 5.26 10.55
C PRO A 83 -26.73 5.20 10.81
N GLU A 84 -27.18 5.75 11.93
CA GLU A 84 -28.60 5.78 12.34
C GLU A 84 -29.47 6.63 11.41
N LYS A 85 -28.87 7.50 10.59
CA LYS A 85 -29.53 8.35 9.60
C LYS A 85 -29.25 7.93 8.17
N ASN A 86 -28.46 6.87 7.98
CA ASN A 86 -27.91 6.49 6.65
C ASN A 86 -27.33 7.71 5.91
N CYS A 87 -26.48 8.48 6.61
CA CYS A 87 -25.96 9.75 6.15
C CYS A 87 -24.45 9.84 6.38
N ILE A 88 -23.74 10.49 5.47
CA ILE A 88 -22.33 10.81 5.58
C ILE A 88 -22.11 12.30 5.34
N LEU A 89 -21.27 12.93 6.15
CA LEU A 89 -20.87 14.32 6.01
C LEU A 89 -19.65 14.40 5.08
N ILE A 90 -19.80 15.12 3.95
CA ILE A 90 -18.74 15.31 2.95
C ILE A 90 -18.62 16.81 2.65
N ASN A 91 -17.46 17.39 2.91
CA ASN A 91 -17.22 18.83 2.74
C ASN A 91 -18.35 19.70 3.33
N GLY A 92 -18.83 19.35 4.52
CA GLY A 92 -19.89 20.08 5.22
C GLY A 92 -21.33 19.79 4.72
N ASN A 93 -21.51 18.91 3.73
CA ASN A 93 -22.83 18.54 3.20
C ASN A 93 -23.23 17.13 3.65
N HIS A 94 -24.48 16.98 4.09
CA HIS A 94 -25.07 15.69 4.43
C HIS A 94 -25.51 14.95 3.17
N ILE A 95 -24.89 13.81 2.89
CA ILE A 95 -25.21 12.96 1.73
C ILE A 95 -25.86 11.68 2.25
N PHE A 96 -27.10 11.42 1.86
CA PHE A 96 -27.85 10.23 2.22
C PHE A 96 -27.54 9.07 1.27
N TYR A 97 -27.50 7.85 1.82
CA TYR A 97 -27.22 6.63 1.09
C TYR A 97 -28.21 5.50 1.48
N ASP A 98 -28.42 4.57 0.59
CA ASP A 98 -29.03 3.26 0.91
C ASP A 98 -27.90 2.29 1.29
N GLU A 99 -26.77 2.33 0.58
CA GLU A 99 -25.57 1.53 0.83
C GLU A 99 -24.30 2.41 0.78
N LEU A 100 -23.37 2.16 1.69
CA LEU A 100 -22.08 2.86 1.79
C LEU A 100 -20.92 1.89 1.66
N ILE A 101 -19.98 2.18 0.74
CA ILE A 101 -18.75 1.39 0.56
C ILE A 101 -17.54 2.24 0.95
N LEU A 102 -16.83 1.82 2.00
CA LEU A 102 -15.63 2.45 2.51
C LEU A 102 -14.39 1.81 1.85
N ALA A 103 -13.71 2.57 1.00
CA ALA A 103 -12.46 2.20 0.33
C ALA A 103 -11.35 3.20 0.71
N LEU A 104 -11.16 3.41 2.01
CA LEU A 104 -10.38 4.50 2.59
C LEU A 104 -8.86 4.37 2.37
N GLY A 105 -8.39 3.18 1.94
CA GLY A 105 -6.98 2.92 1.71
C GLY A 105 -6.16 2.89 3.02
N ALA A 106 -4.88 3.28 2.91
CA ALA A 106 -3.92 3.29 4.02
C ALA A 106 -3.06 4.57 3.96
N HIS A 107 -2.34 4.86 5.03
CA HIS A 107 -1.33 5.92 5.12
C HIS A 107 0.04 5.34 5.46
N VAL A 108 1.10 6.07 5.13
CA VAL A 108 2.46 5.68 5.52
C VAL A 108 2.66 5.92 7.02
N ASN A 109 3.29 4.98 7.69
CA ASN A 109 3.65 5.11 9.09
C ASN A 109 4.76 6.14 9.24
N LEU A 110 4.45 7.28 9.84
CA LEU A 110 5.47 8.26 10.17
C LEU A 110 6.12 7.88 11.51
N PRO A 111 7.45 7.86 11.60
CA PRO A 111 8.12 7.60 12.87
C PRO A 111 7.82 8.76 13.84
N ASN A 112 7.58 8.41 15.11
CA ASN A 112 7.34 9.41 16.16
C ASN A 112 8.70 9.92 16.69
N ILE A 113 9.40 10.68 15.86
CA ILE A 113 10.71 11.27 16.17
C ILE A 113 10.72 12.74 15.77
N GLU A 114 11.62 13.49 16.39
CA GLU A 114 11.76 14.94 16.16
C GLU A 114 12.04 15.25 14.69
N ASN A 115 11.35 16.23 14.15
CA ASN A 115 11.47 16.72 12.76
C ASN A 115 11.08 15.70 11.66
N ALA A 116 10.28 14.68 11.96
CA ALA A 116 9.83 13.69 10.94
C ALA A 116 9.01 14.30 9.78
N CYS A 117 8.51 15.52 9.94
CA CYS A 117 7.75 16.26 8.93
C CYS A 117 8.57 17.44 8.33
N ALA A 118 9.91 17.43 8.47
CA ALA A 118 10.75 18.47 7.89
C ALA A 118 10.70 18.46 6.35
N ASN A 119 11.04 19.61 5.75
CA ASN A 119 11.19 19.71 4.31
C ASN A 119 12.24 18.69 3.81
N ASN A 120 12.05 18.17 2.61
CA ASN A 120 12.90 17.14 1.99
C ASN A 120 12.84 15.76 2.68
N ILE A 121 11.88 15.53 3.59
CA ILE A 121 11.47 14.20 4.04
C ILE A 121 10.18 13.83 3.31
N PHE A 122 10.19 12.74 2.57
CA PHE A 122 9.09 12.34 1.69
C PHE A 122 8.56 10.95 2.04
N THR A 123 7.33 10.71 1.63
CA THR A 123 6.72 9.38 1.55
C THR A 123 6.26 9.12 0.13
N LEU A 124 6.25 7.87 -0.32
CA LEU A 124 5.77 7.51 -1.65
C LEU A 124 4.38 6.85 -1.55
N ARG A 125 3.31 7.65 -1.74
CA ARG A 125 1.94 7.15 -1.55
C ARG A 125 0.93 7.58 -2.62
N ASN A 126 1.22 8.62 -3.41
CA ASN A 126 0.34 9.11 -4.47
C ASN A 126 1.12 9.74 -5.61
N LEU A 127 0.42 10.11 -6.69
CA LEU A 127 1.04 10.71 -7.88
C LEU A 127 1.78 12.02 -7.53
N LYS A 128 1.21 12.85 -6.66
CA LYS A 128 1.81 14.12 -6.25
C LYS A 128 3.15 13.90 -5.56
N SER A 129 3.22 12.96 -4.59
CA SER A 129 4.49 12.66 -3.90
C SER A 129 5.54 12.09 -4.86
N ALA A 130 5.14 11.22 -5.81
CA ALA A 130 6.05 10.71 -6.82
C ALA A 130 6.59 11.80 -7.75
N SER A 131 5.73 12.74 -8.16
CA SER A 131 6.15 13.89 -8.99
C SER A 131 7.14 14.79 -8.28
N VAL A 132 6.91 15.09 -6.99
CA VAL A 132 7.85 15.89 -6.18
C VAL A 132 9.20 15.17 -6.04
N ILE A 133 9.20 13.87 -5.73
CA ILE A 133 10.43 13.09 -5.64
C ILE A 133 11.15 13.07 -7.00
N LYS A 134 10.42 12.84 -8.11
CA LYS A 134 11.00 12.82 -9.47
C LYS A 134 11.65 14.15 -9.86
N GLU A 135 11.08 15.26 -9.43
CA GLU A 135 11.69 16.59 -9.65
C GLU A 135 12.96 16.76 -8.80
N LYS A 136 12.90 16.37 -7.53
CA LYS A 136 14.03 16.49 -6.59
C LYS A 136 15.25 15.67 -6.99
N ILE A 137 15.08 14.49 -7.57
CA ILE A 137 16.22 13.63 -7.97
C ILE A 137 17.12 14.23 -9.03
N LYS A 138 16.73 15.32 -9.69
CA LYS A 138 17.56 16.02 -10.67
C LYS A 138 18.72 16.80 -10.00
N ASP A 139 18.53 17.21 -8.74
CA ASP A 139 19.39 18.15 -8.03
C ASP A 139 20.12 17.53 -6.83
N ILE A 140 19.95 16.21 -6.59
CA ILE A 140 20.53 15.50 -5.45
C ILE A 140 21.55 14.46 -5.89
N LYS A 141 22.44 14.10 -4.97
CA LYS A 141 23.45 13.04 -5.17
C LYS A 141 23.25 11.86 -4.24
N LYS A 142 22.61 12.09 -3.10
CA LYS A 142 22.48 11.08 -2.05
C LYS A 142 21.08 11.11 -1.42
N VAL A 143 20.49 9.93 -1.28
CA VAL A 143 19.18 9.74 -0.62
C VAL A 143 19.30 8.81 0.58
N LEU A 144 18.62 9.15 1.67
CA LEU A 144 18.38 8.25 2.78
C LEU A 144 17.03 7.55 2.60
N LEU A 145 17.03 6.22 2.60
CA LEU A 145 15.81 5.39 2.66
C LEU A 145 15.69 4.80 4.06
N ILE A 146 14.55 4.99 4.71
CA ILE A 146 14.24 4.38 6.02
C ILE A 146 13.19 3.29 5.84
N GLY A 147 13.59 2.04 6.12
CA GLY A 147 12.85 0.81 5.89
C GLY A 147 13.38 0.04 4.67
N ALA A 148 13.40 -1.30 4.75
CA ALA A 148 13.97 -2.20 3.74
C ALA A 148 12.97 -3.23 3.19
N GLY A 149 11.68 -2.83 3.07
CA GLY A 149 10.63 -3.62 2.44
C GLY A 149 10.59 -3.47 0.91
N TYR A 150 9.52 -3.96 0.27
CA TYR A 150 9.35 -3.96 -1.20
C TYR A 150 9.52 -2.56 -1.83
N ILE A 151 8.89 -1.54 -1.25
CA ILE A 151 8.97 -0.16 -1.77
C ILE A 151 10.41 0.35 -1.73
N ALA A 152 11.16 0.04 -0.67
CA ALA A 152 12.56 0.44 -0.56
C ALA A 152 13.42 -0.27 -1.62
N ILE A 153 13.21 -1.56 -1.87
CA ILE A 153 13.92 -2.32 -2.92
C ILE A 153 13.68 -1.68 -4.29
N GLU A 154 12.43 -1.36 -4.64
CA GLU A 154 12.09 -0.69 -5.90
C GLU A 154 12.71 0.72 -5.99
N LEU A 155 12.72 1.46 -4.88
CA LEU A 155 13.33 2.79 -4.82
C LEU A 155 14.86 2.75 -4.89
N ILE A 156 15.53 1.74 -4.31
CA ILE A 156 16.98 1.54 -4.48
C ILE A 156 17.28 1.45 -5.98
N GLU A 157 16.59 0.58 -6.73
CA GLU A 157 16.79 0.50 -8.18
C GLU A 157 16.55 1.85 -8.86
N ALA A 158 15.46 2.53 -8.50
CA ALA A 158 15.10 3.81 -9.10
C ALA A 158 16.19 4.88 -8.91
N PHE A 159 16.79 4.96 -7.72
CA PHE A 159 17.87 5.93 -7.44
C PHE A 159 19.19 5.54 -8.07
N ILE A 160 19.59 4.27 -8.00
CA ILE A 160 20.83 3.77 -8.62
C ILE A 160 20.81 4.00 -10.14
N ARG A 161 19.68 3.77 -10.81
CA ARG A 161 19.52 4.04 -12.26
C ARG A 161 19.57 5.52 -12.62
N ASN A 162 19.30 6.41 -11.68
CA ASN A 162 19.44 7.86 -11.82
C ASN A 162 20.80 8.39 -11.29
N ASP A 163 21.77 7.51 -11.06
CA ASP A 163 23.13 7.84 -10.60
C ASP A 163 23.19 8.48 -9.21
N ILE A 164 22.25 8.14 -8.33
CA ILE A 164 22.13 8.66 -6.96
C ILE A 164 22.59 7.59 -5.97
N GLU A 165 23.45 8.00 -5.02
CA GLU A 165 23.86 7.16 -3.89
C GLU A 165 22.72 6.95 -2.90
N VAL A 166 22.63 5.75 -2.34
CA VAL A 166 21.57 5.37 -1.41
C VAL A 166 22.17 4.96 -0.06
N ILE A 167 21.69 5.58 1.01
CA ILE A 167 21.86 5.07 2.38
C ILE A 167 20.54 4.37 2.75
N LEU A 168 20.63 3.08 3.10
CA LEU A 168 19.50 2.28 3.57
C LEU A 168 19.58 2.10 5.09
N LEU A 169 18.61 2.61 5.83
CA LEU A 169 18.48 2.43 7.27
C LEU A 169 17.31 1.48 7.58
N GLU A 170 17.60 0.38 8.27
CA GLU A 170 16.60 -0.63 8.61
C GLU A 170 16.75 -1.09 10.06
N LYS A 171 15.63 -1.10 10.81
CA LYS A 171 15.60 -1.55 12.20
C LYS A 171 15.79 -3.07 12.37
N ASN A 172 15.41 -3.85 11.35
CA ASN A 172 15.65 -5.28 11.33
C ASN A 172 17.08 -5.59 10.88
N SER A 173 17.52 -6.82 11.10
CA SER A 173 18.89 -7.26 10.81
C SER A 173 19.18 -7.49 9.31
N ARG A 174 18.17 -7.34 8.43
CA ARG A 174 18.32 -7.68 7.01
C ARG A 174 17.28 -6.97 6.12
N ILE A 175 17.56 -6.90 4.84
CA ILE A 175 16.63 -6.46 3.80
C ILE A 175 15.52 -7.51 3.62
N ALA A 176 14.32 -7.08 3.21
CA ALA A 176 13.20 -7.98 2.94
C ALA A 176 12.96 -8.98 4.09
N SER A 177 12.91 -8.49 5.32
CA SER A 177 12.82 -9.31 6.55
C SER A 177 11.52 -10.14 6.66
N ASP A 178 10.57 -9.94 5.75
CA ASP A 178 9.36 -10.75 5.57
C ASP A 178 9.56 -12.02 4.74
N PHE A 179 10.78 -12.26 4.21
CA PHE A 179 11.21 -13.53 3.63
C PHE A 179 11.96 -14.39 4.65
N ASP A 180 12.12 -15.69 4.35
CA ASP A 180 13.04 -16.55 5.09
C ASP A 180 14.48 -16.02 4.99
N GLU A 181 15.30 -16.32 6.00
CA GLU A 181 16.63 -15.72 6.16
C GLU A 181 17.58 -16.03 4.99
N ASP A 182 17.52 -17.25 4.46
CA ASP A 182 18.29 -17.67 3.30
C ASP A 182 17.90 -16.89 2.04
N PHE A 183 16.61 -16.70 1.78
CA PHE A 183 16.12 -15.87 0.67
C PHE A 183 16.47 -14.39 0.86
N SER A 184 16.28 -13.85 2.06
CA SER A 184 16.70 -12.48 2.38
C SER A 184 18.21 -12.29 2.13
N SER A 185 19.03 -13.27 2.49
CA SER A 185 20.48 -13.26 2.22
C SER A 185 20.80 -13.29 0.72
N HIS A 186 20.04 -14.05 -0.07
CA HIS A 186 20.16 -14.03 -1.53
C HIS A 186 19.78 -12.67 -2.12
N ILE A 187 18.68 -12.08 -1.65
CA ILE A 187 18.25 -10.72 -2.05
C ILE A 187 19.34 -9.71 -1.71
N GLN A 188 19.93 -9.77 -0.51
CA GLN A 188 21.01 -8.86 -0.11
C GLN A 188 22.24 -8.98 -1.00
N LYS A 189 22.67 -10.21 -1.33
CA LYS A 189 23.79 -10.44 -2.26
C LYS A 189 23.51 -9.85 -3.64
N MET A 190 22.31 -10.05 -4.15
CA MET A 190 21.87 -9.53 -5.44
C MET A 190 21.84 -7.99 -5.44
N VAL A 191 21.32 -7.39 -4.36
CA VAL A 191 21.27 -5.93 -4.18
C VAL A 191 22.70 -5.36 -4.13
N ASN A 192 23.59 -5.94 -3.32
CA ASN A 192 24.98 -5.50 -3.23
C ASN A 192 25.71 -5.62 -4.59
N TYR A 193 25.50 -6.72 -5.32
CA TYR A 193 26.09 -6.92 -6.63
C TYR A 193 25.66 -5.85 -7.65
N LYS A 194 24.38 -5.46 -7.64
CA LYS A 194 23.84 -4.47 -8.57
C LYS A 194 24.18 -3.03 -8.20
N CYS A 195 24.19 -2.73 -6.92
CA CYS A 195 24.39 -1.34 -6.44
C CYS A 195 25.87 -0.99 -6.26
N GLN A 196 26.73 -1.99 -6.04
CA GLN A 196 28.17 -1.80 -5.80
C GLN A 196 28.42 -0.74 -4.70
N ASP A 197 29.31 0.22 -4.96
CA ASP A 197 29.69 1.26 -4.00
C ASP A 197 28.63 2.36 -3.79
N LYS A 198 27.49 2.31 -4.52
CA LYS A 198 26.42 3.30 -4.43
C LYS A 198 25.37 3.01 -3.37
N LEU A 199 25.47 1.89 -2.67
CA LEU A 199 24.53 1.53 -1.60
C LEU A 199 25.28 1.27 -0.31
N GLU A 200 24.97 2.07 0.71
CA GLU A 200 25.41 1.88 2.09
C GLU A 200 24.24 1.38 2.93
N CYS A 201 24.40 0.26 3.65
CA CYS A 201 23.33 -0.35 4.45
C CYS A 201 23.63 -0.29 5.95
N HIS A 202 22.67 0.19 6.73
CA HIS A 202 22.68 0.21 8.19
C HIS A 202 21.52 -0.64 8.72
N PHE A 203 21.80 -1.89 9.05
CA PHE A 203 20.82 -2.82 9.64
C PHE A 203 20.88 -2.81 11.16
N SER A 204 19.78 -3.24 11.80
CA SER A 204 19.61 -3.23 13.26
C SER A 204 19.86 -1.84 13.85
N LYS A 205 19.45 -0.80 13.11
CA LYS A 205 19.61 0.60 13.48
C LYS A 205 18.28 1.33 13.35
N THR A 206 18.00 2.21 14.30
CA THR A 206 16.75 2.97 14.37
C THR A 206 17.02 4.47 14.34
N ALA A 207 16.31 5.20 13.49
CA ALA A 207 16.34 6.66 13.49
C ALA A 207 15.76 7.19 14.81
N ILE A 208 16.48 8.10 15.48
CA ILE A 208 16.04 8.71 16.74
C ILE A 208 15.75 10.22 16.61
N LYS A 209 16.40 10.90 15.64
CA LYS A 209 16.24 12.32 15.41
C LYS A 209 16.60 12.69 13.98
N PHE A 210 15.85 13.60 13.37
CA PHE A 210 16.27 14.28 12.15
C PHE A 210 16.84 15.65 12.48
N ASN A 211 18.03 15.94 11.97
CA ASN A 211 18.63 17.26 12.01
C ASN A 211 18.18 18.08 10.81
N VAL A 212 17.87 19.33 11.04
CA VAL A 212 17.38 20.29 10.03
C VAL A 212 18.20 21.56 10.04
N ASP A 213 18.21 22.26 8.91
CA ASP A 213 18.78 23.61 8.83
C ASP A 213 17.78 24.69 9.35
N ASN A 214 18.20 25.96 9.31
CA ASN A 214 17.39 27.11 9.75
C ASN A 214 16.09 27.29 8.95
N ASN A 215 15.98 26.68 7.78
CA ASN A 215 14.80 26.71 6.92
C ASN A 215 13.92 25.46 7.07
N ASN A 216 14.19 24.64 8.10
CA ASN A 216 13.52 23.36 8.34
C ASN A 216 13.73 22.32 7.22
N ASN A 217 14.85 22.38 6.49
CA ASN A 217 15.20 21.36 5.52
C ASN A 217 16.00 20.24 6.18
N PHE A 218 15.67 18.98 5.89
CA PHE A 218 16.41 17.81 6.31
C PHE A 218 17.90 17.90 5.90
N LYS A 219 18.79 17.50 6.81
CA LYS A 219 20.26 17.43 6.60
C LYS A 219 20.81 16.06 6.90
N SER A 220 20.38 15.45 7.99
CA SER A 220 20.90 14.17 8.46
C SER A 220 19.90 13.47 9.37
N VAL A 221 20.14 12.19 9.61
CA VAL A 221 19.47 11.43 10.67
C VAL A 221 20.51 10.96 11.68
N VAL A 222 20.18 11.07 12.97
CA VAL A 222 20.91 10.45 14.06
C VAL A 222 20.26 9.09 14.34
N VAL A 223 21.06 8.05 14.42
CA VAL A 223 20.61 6.69 14.74
C VAL A 223 20.93 6.32 16.19
N ASP A 224 20.41 5.20 16.65
CA ASP A 224 20.42 4.76 18.06
C ASP A 224 21.82 4.49 18.64
N ASP A 225 22.88 4.39 17.85
CA ASP A 225 24.29 4.35 18.27
C ASP A 225 25.02 5.68 18.15
N GLU A 226 24.25 6.78 18.05
CA GLU A 226 24.75 8.15 17.89
C GLU A 226 25.45 8.44 16.54
N THR A 227 25.48 7.48 15.62
CA THR A 227 25.97 7.73 14.25
C THR A 227 25.05 8.71 13.53
N GLU A 228 25.65 9.66 12.82
CA GLU A 228 24.94 10.65 12.00
C GLU A 228 25.10 10.35 10.51
N LEU A 229 23.99 10.17 9.78
CA LEU A 229 23.95 9.84 8.37
C LEU A 229 23.44 11.04 7.57
N PHE A 230 24.25 11.53 6.65
CA PHE A 230 23.97 12.73 5.84
C PHE A 230 23.44 12.35 4.47
N ALA A 231 22.35 13.02 4.03
CA ALA A 231 21.79 12.89 2.69
C ALA A 231 21.04 14.17 2.28
N ASP A 232 20.80 14.34 0.98
CA ASP A 232 20.11 15.51 0.44
C ASP A 232 18.61 15.47 0.72
N ILE A 233 18.04 14.27 0.65
CA ILE A 233 16.62 13.99 0.97
C ILE A 233 16.49 12.70 1.76
N CYS A 234 15.35 12.55 2.46
CA CYS A 234 14.98 11.31 3.13
C CYS A 234 13.64 10.80 2.58
N ILE A 235 13.53 9.48 2.37
CA ILE A 235 12.26 8.82 2.02
C ILE A 235 11.91 7.79 3.08
N LEU A 236 10.70 7.93 3.64
CA LEU A 236 10.17 7.03 4.63
C LEU A 236 9.42 5.87 3.94
N ALA A 237 10.01 4.68 3.95
CA ALA A 237 9.44 3.42 3.47
C ALA A 237 9.10 2.49 4.65
N THR A 238 8.61 3.06 5.74
CA THR A 238 8.41 2.48 7.07
C THR A 238 7.15 1.61 7.20
N GLY A 239 6.56 1.24 6.08
CA GLY A 239 5.30 0.50 6.01
C GLY A 239 4.07 1.41 6.04
N ALA A 240 2.89 0.79 6.01
CA ALA A 240 1.62 1.49 5.95
C ALA A 240 0.61 0.89 6.94
N SER A 241 -0.26 1.76 7.47
CA SER A 241 -1.38 1.41 8.34
C SER A 241 -2.71 1.77 7.69
N PRO A 242 -3.79 1.01 7.97
CA PRO A 242 -5.10 1.26 7.40
C PRO A 242 -5.67 2.60 7.87
N ASN A 243 -6.37 3.30 6.97
CA ASN A 243 -7.16 4.48 7.34
C ASN A 243 -8.48 4.02 7.96
N VAL A 244 -8.65 4.22 9.25
CA VAL A 244 -9.79 3.68 10.02
C VAL A 244 -10.53 4.72 10.83
N GLU A 245 -10.01 5.93 11.02
CA GLU A 245 -10.57 6.91 11.96
C GLU A 245 -12.03 7.28 11.64
N LEU A 246 -12.36 7.47 10.37
CA LEU A 246 -13.74 7.73 9.93
C LEU A 246 -14.70 6.59 10.33
N ALA A 247 -14.27 5.35 10.13
CA ALA A 247 -15.05 4.16 10.47
C ALA A 247 -15.16 3.97 11.99
N LYS A 248 -14.03 4.13 12.72
CA LYS A 248 -13.97 3.99 14.17
C LYS A 248 -14.89 4.99 14.88
N ASN A 249 -14.88 6.25 14.44
CA ASN A 249 -15.72 7.31 15.01
C ASN A 249 -17.22 7.05 14.79
N ALA A 250 -17.58 6.31 13.73
CA ALA A 250 -18.94 5.87 13.45
C ALA A 250 -19.36 4.59 14.18
N GLY A 251 -18.54 4.03 15.07
CA GLY A 251 -18.84 2.78 15.78
C GLY A 251 -18.64 1.51 14.94
N ILE A 252 -17.95 1.62 13.81
CA ILE A 252 -17.59 0.46 13.00
C ILE A 252 -16.44 -0.28 13.69
N THR A 253 -16.62 -1.58 13.89
CA THR A 253 -15.68 -2.43 14.63
C THR A 253 -14.37 -2.60 13.86
N LEU A 254 -13.25 -2.40 14.55
CA LEU A 254 -11.93 -2.76 14.03
C LEU A 254 -11.58 -4.20 14.42
N GLY A 255 -10.84 -4.87 13.55
CA GLY A 255 -10.32 -6.20 13.81
C GLY A 255 -9.01 -6.19 14.61
N VAL A 256 -8.48 -7.38 14.88
CA VAL A 256 -7.23 -7.54 15.66
C VAL A 256 -6.00 -6.97 14.98
N THR A 257 -6.06 -6.74 13.68
CA THR A 257 -4.98 -6.11 12.89
C THR A 257 -5.04 -4.58 12.91
N GLY A 258 -6.06 -4.00 13.55
CA GLY A 258 -6.32 -2.57 13.56
C GLY A 258 -7.07 -2.06 12.30
N ALA A 259 -7.29 -2.89 11.29
CA ALA A 259 -8.09 -2.56 10.12
C ALA A 259 -9.60 -2.76 10.37
N ILE A 260 -10.46 -2.23 9.50
CA ILE A 260 -11.91 -2.39 9.61
C ILE A 260 -12.27 -3.87 9.50
N LYS A 261 -12.94 -4.41 10.51
CA LYS A 261 -13.41 -5.80 10.53
C LYS A 261 -14.55 -5.96 9.52
N VAL A 262 -14.41 -6.94 8.63
CA VAL A 262 -15.45 -7.32 7.65
C VAL A 262 -15.67 -8.83 7.65
N ASP A 263 -16.84 -9.25 7.21
CA ASP A 263 -17.12 -10.65 6.89
C ASP A 263 -16.64 -11.00 5.47
N THR A 264 -16.81 -12.25 5.04
CA THR A 264 -16.45 -12.71 3.68
C THR A 264 -17.23 -11.99 2.57
N LYS A 265 -18.32 -11.31 2.90
CA LYS A 265 -19.12 -10.49 1.97
C LYS A 265 -18.73 -9.01 1.99
N MET A 266 -17.63 -8.65 2.66
CA MET A 266 -17.16 -7.28 2.87
C MET A 266 -18.11 -6.40 3.72
N ARG A 267 -19.04 -6.99 4.48
CA ARG A 267 -19.95 -6.26 5.37
C ARG A 267 -19.27 -5.93 6.68
N THR A 268 -19.49 -4.74 7.20
CA THR A 268 -19.08 -4.34 8.56
C THR A 268 -20.12 -4.84 9.60
N ASN A 269 -19.91 -4.48 10.86
CA ASN A 269 -20.93 -4.71 11.91
C ASN A 269 -22.16 -3.81 11.79
N ILE A 270 -22.13 -2.78 10.96
CA ILE A 270 -23.25 -1.88 10.72
C ILE A 270 -23.94 -2.31 9.42
N PRO A 271 -25.25 -2.59 9.44
CA PRO A 271 -26.00 -2.90 8.21
C PRO A 271 -25.79 -1.82 7.15
N ASN A 272 -25.79 -2.21 5.88
CA ASN A 272 -25.63 -1.33 4.71
C ASN A 272 -24.29 -0.55 4.64
N ILE A 273 -23.29 -0.90 5.48
CA ILE A 273 -21.94 -0.35 5.37
C ILE A 273 -20.95 -1.48 5.10
N PHE A 274 -20.21 -1.33 3.99
CA PHE A 274 -19.16 -2.23 3.53
C PHE A 274 -17.80 -1.57 3.63
N ALA A 275 -16.73 -2.37 3.78
CA ALA A 275 -15.36 -1.87 3.68
C ALA A 275 -14.50 -2.80 2.82
N CYS A 276 -13.59 -2.24 2.04
CA CYS A 276 -12.73 -2.99 1.12
C CYS A 276 -11.41 -2.28 0.82
N GLY A 277 -10.44 -3.03 0.33
CA GLY A 277 -9.10 -2.53 0.06
C GLY A 277 -8.24 -2.39 1.31
N ASP A 278 -7.22 -1.54 1.28
CA ASP A 278 -6.21 -1.47 2.34
C ASP A 278 -6.76 -1.02 3.71
N CYS A 279 -7.98 -0.50 3.81
CA CYS A 279 -8.60 -0.17 5.09
C CYS A 279 -9.29 -1.35 5.78
N ALA A 280 -9.58 -2.45 5.07
CA ALA A 280 -10.28 -3.61 5.60
C ALA A 280 -9.33 -4.71 6.09
N GLU A 281 -9.71 -5.44 7.15
CA GLU A 281 -8.99 -6.64 7.61
C GLU A 281 -9.19 -7.79 6.63
N LYS A 282 -8.15 -8.60 6.45
CA LYS A 282 -8.17 -9.79 5.61
C LYS A 282 -8.16 -11.06 6.45
N TYR A 283 -8.47 -12.17 5.82
CA TYR A 283 -8.37 -13.50 6.38
C TYR A 283 -7.29 -14.28 5.64
N CYS A 284 -6.31 -14.83 6.35
CA CYS A 284 -5.30 -15.69 5.75
C CYS A 284 -5.86 -17.11 5.62
N ILE A 285 -5.96 -17.61 4.39
CA ILE A 285 -6.53 -18.93 4.09
C ILE A 285 -5.71 -20.05 4.73
N ILE A 286 -4.38 -19.88 4.80
CA ILE A 286 -3.46 -20.91 5.32
C ILE A 286 -3.55 -20.98 6.86
N THR A 287 -3.36 -19.84 7.55
CA THR A 287 -3.33 -19.81 9.02
C THR A 287 -4.72 -19.81 9.64
N ARG A 288 -5.76 -19.55 8.83
CA ARG A 288 -7.14 -19.34 9.29
C ARG A 288 -7.26 -18.25 10.34
N GLN A 289 -6.44 -17.22 10.23
CA GLN A 289 -6.39 -16.09 11.15
C GLN A 289 -6.58 -14.75 10.40
N PRO A 290 -7.07 -13.73 11.08
CA PRO A 290 -7.03 -12.37 10.56
C PRO A 290 -5.60 -11.95 10.21
N THR A 291 -5.44 -11.19 9.13
CA THR A 291 -4.16 -10.68 8.67
C THR A 291 -4.35 -9.32 8.01
N TYR A 292 -3.27 -8.59 7.88
CA TYR A 292 -3.23 -7.33 7.15
C TYR A 292 -2.22 -7.40 5.99
N ILE A 293 -2.66 -7.00 4.81
CA ILE A 293 -1.81 -6.85 3.63
C ILE A 293 -2.46 -5.85 2.66
N GLY A 294 -1.73 -4.83 2.25
CA GLY A 294 -2.17 -3.81 1.29
C GLY A 294 -1.65 -4.14 -0.10
N LEU A 295 -2.50 -4.69 -0.97
CA LEU A 295 -2.16 -5.03 -2.37
C LEU A 295 -3.29 -4.62 -3.32
N GLY A 296 -2.93 -3.94 -4.40
CA GLY A 296 -3.89 -3.47 -5.41
C GLY A 296 -4.74 -4.58 -6.03
N THR A 297 -4.18 -5.79 -6.24
CA THR A 297 -4.89 -6.96 -6.75
C THR A 297 -5.95 -7.47 -5.78
N ILE A 298 -5.66 -7.46 -4.47
CA ILE A 298 -6.60 -7.81 -3.40
C ILE A 298 -7.68 -6.73 -3.31
N ALA A 299 -7.28 -5.45 -3.26
CA ALA A 299 -8.19 -4.31 -3.21
C ALA A 299 -9.22 -4.35 -4.35
N ASN A 300 -8.81 -4.69 -5.58
CA ASN A 300 -9.73 -4.88 -6.71
C ASN A 300 -10.73 -6.02 -6.49
N LYS A 301 -10.29 -7.16 -5.96
CA LYS A 301 -11.18 -8.31 -5.69
C LYS A 301 -12.20 -7.96 -4.61
N GLU A 302 -11.75 -7.37 -3.49
CA GLU A 302 -12.62 -6.94 -2.39
C GLU A 302 -13.62 -5.87 -2.84
N GLY A 303 -13.18 -4.85 -3.61
CA GLY A 303 -14.07 -3.83 -4.17
C GLY A 303 -15.15 -4.42 -5.08
N ARG A 304 -14.82 -5.48 -5.84
CA ARG A 304 -15.80 -6.22 -6.64
C ARG A 304 -16.83 -6.92 -5.75
N VAL A 305 -16.38 -7.61 -4.71
CA VAL A 305 -17.26 -8.34 -3.78
C VAL A 305 -18.13 -7.38 -2.98
N ALA A 306 -17.57 -6.29 -2.46
CA ALA A 306 -18.33 -5.25 -1.76
C ALA A 306 -19.46 -4.69 -2.64
N ALA A 307 -19.17 -4.38 -3.91
CA ALA A 307 -20.15 -3.85 -4.83
C ALA A 307 -21.28 -4.84 -5.16
N ILE A 308 -20.97 -6.13 -5.36
CA ILE A 308 -21.96 -7.16 -5.63
C ILE A 308 -22.94 -7.27 -4.45
N ASN A 309 -22.41 -7.30 -3.24
CA ASN A 309 -23.22 -7.46 -2.03
C ASN A 309 -23.98 -6.17 -1.66
N ALA A 310 -23.41 -4.98 -1.95
CA ALA A 310 -24.09 -3.70 -1.77
C ALA A 310 -25.26 -3.49 -2.77
N VAL A 311 -25.14 -3.99 -4.00
CA VAL A 311 -26.26 -3.96 -4.96
C VAL A 311 -27.40 -4.89 -4.52
N GLY A 312 -27.06 -5.95 -3.78
CA GLY A 312 -28.03 -6.95 -3.31
C GLY A 312 -28.53 -7.86 -4.44
N GLY A 313 -29.60 -8.59 -4.17
CA GLY A 313 -30.20 -9.55 -5.08
C GLY A 313 -29.86 -11.00 -4.69
N GLU A 314 -30.12 -11.95 -5.60
CA GLU A 314 -29.94 -13.38 -5.31
C GLU A 314 -28.47 -13.83 -5.39
N ASN A 315 -27.61 -13.07 -6.06
CA ASN A 315 -26.20 -13.42 -6.31
C ASN A 315 -25.27 -12.73 -5.31
N PHE A 316 -25.06 -13.34 -4.17
CA PHE A 316 -24.01 -12.94 -3.23
C PHE A 316 -22.66 -13.51 -3.67
N GLU A 317 -21.59 -12.78 -3.38
CA GLU A 317 -20.22 -13.22 -3.61
C GLU A 317 -19.40 -13.16 -2.33
N SER A 318 -18.47 -14.09 -2.18
CA SER A 318 -17.54 -14.13 -1.04
C SER A 318 -16.11 -13.88 -1.49
N PHE A 319 -15.36 -13.24 -0.61
CA PHE A 319 -13.91 -13.16 -0.66
C PHE A 319 -13.35 -14.02 0.47
N ASP A 320 -12.87 -15.22 0.13
CA ASP A 320 -12.51 -16.23 1.12
C ASP A 320 -11.17 -15.96 1.82
N GLY A 321 -10.45 -14.94 1.37
CA GLY A 321 -9.21 -14.49 2.01
C GLY A 321 -8.01 -14.44 1.07
N VAL A 322 -6.81 -14.43 1.67
CA VAL A 322 -5.54 -14.18 0.98
C VAL A 322 -4.49 -15.25 1.26
N LEU A 323 -3.62 -15.50 0.27
CA LEU A 323 -2.41 -16.32 0.41
C LEU A 323 -1.16 -15.48 0.69
N LYS A 324 -1.29 -14.17 0.86
CA LYS A 324 -0.16 -13.22 1.02
C LYS A 324 0.83 -13.26 -0.16
N SER A 325 0.33 -13.44 -1.39
CA SER A 325 1.19 -13.47 -2.58
C SER A 325 1.68 -12.07 -2.91
N THR A 326 2.99 -11.91 -3.00
CA THR A 326 3.66 -10.66 -3.38
C THR A 326 4.67 -10.91 -4.49
N ILE A 327 4.90 -9.91 -5.32
CA ILE A 327 5.89 -9.94 -6.39
C ILE A 327 6.44 -8.54 -6.58
N THR A 328 7.73 -8.41 -6.75
CA THR A 328 8.41 -7.20 -7.16
C THR A 328 9.56 -7.50 -8.10
N ARG A 329 10.04 -6.48 -8.80
CA ARG A 329 11.23 -6.56 -9.65
C ARG A 329 12.37 -5.77 -9.01
N PHE A 330 13.58 -6.27 -9.20
CA PHE A 330 14.81 -5.54 -8.90
C PHE A 330 15.81 -5.77 -10.05
N PHE A 331 16.02 -4.78 -10.88
CA PHE A 331 16.72 -4.89 -12.16
C PHE A 331 16.12 -6.00 -13.04
N GLU A 332 16.91 -7.01 -13.42
CA GLU A 332 16.45 -8.17 -14.17
C GLU A 332 15.85 -9.29 -13.30
N PHE A 333 15.95 -9.16 -11.98
CA PHE A 333 15.47 -10.18 -11.05
C PHE A 333 14.02 -9.99 -10.68
N THR A 334 13.31 -11.09 -10.55
CA THR A 334 11.96 -11.13 -9.97
C THR A 334 12.01 -11.73 -8.59
N ILE A 335 11.49 -11.01 -7.60
CA ILE A 335 11.40 -11.44 -6.21
C ILE A 335 9.92 -11.68 -5.90
N SER A 336 9.54 -12.90 -5.56
CA SER A 336 8.15 -13.24 -5.28
C SER A 336 8.02 -14.20 -4.11
N LYS A 337 6.88 -14.11 -3.43
CA LYS A 337 6.52 -14.97 -2.31
C LYS A 337 5.04 -15.26 -2.34
N THR A 338 4.66 -16.46 -1.92
CA THR A 338 3.26 -16.80 -1.63
C THR A 338 3.18 -17.68 -0.39
N GLY A 339 2.19 -17.48 0.44
CA GLY A 339 2.00 -18.26 1.66
C GLY A 339 2.88 -17.78 2.82
N LEU A 340 3.31 -18.74 3.64
CA LEU A 340 4.06 -18.50 4.88
C LEU A 340 5.56 -18.68 4.66
N THR A 341 6.34 -17.95 5.42
CA THR A 341 7.76 -18.27 5.65
C THR A 341 7.87 -19.50 6.56
N MET A 342 9.03 -20.13 6.59
CA MET A 342 9.30 -21.24 7.51
C MET A 342 9.11 -20.80 8.97
N GLN A 343 9.54 -19.60 9.31
CA GLN A 343 9.34 -19.04 10.64
C GLN A 343 7.86 -18.86 11.00
N GLU A 344 7.06 -18.29 10.06
CA GLU A 344 5.60 -18.19 10.24
C GLU A 344 4.95 -19.56 10.33
N ALA A 345 5.35 -20.53 9.48
CA ALA A 345 4.82 -21.89 9.51
C ALA A 345 5.06 -22.59 10.85
N GLN A 346 6.25 -22.43 11.43
CA GLN A 346 6.56 -22.94 12.76
C GLN A 346 5.69 -22.34 13.87
N LEU A 347 5.39 -21.03 13.82
CA LEU A 347 4.50 -20.38 14.78
C LEU A 347 3.06 -20.90 14.72
N TYR A 348 2.63 -21.36 13.56
CA TYR A 348 1.25 -21.79 13.35
C TYR A 348 1.09 -23.33 13.28
N LYS A 349 2.17 -24.12 13.33
CA LYS A 349 2.15 -25.58 13.11
C LYS A 349 1.08 -26.31 13.94
N ASP A 350 0.98 -26.00 15.21
CA ASP A 350 0.02 -26.65 16.11
C ASP A 350 -1.43 -26.21 15.84
N LYS A 351 -1.62 -24.93 15.42
CA LYS A 351 -2.95 -24.37 15.12
C LYS A 351 -3.55 -24.92 13.82
N ILE A 352 -2.71 -25.21 12.82
CA ILE A 352 -3.14 -25.71 11.53
C ILE A 352 -2.80 -27.19 11.33
N ASN A 353 -2.26 -27.83 12.37
CA ASN A 353 -1.92 -29.27 12.40
C ASN A 353 -1.04 -29.71 11.25
N ILE A 354 0.10 -29.04 11.06
CA ILE A 354 1.11 -29.37 10.05
C ILE A 354 2.50 -29.49 10.67
N GLU A 355 3.38 -30.26 10.03
CA GLU A 355 4.83 -30.24 10.29
C GLU A 355 5.50 -29.58 9.08
N PRO A 356 6.01 -28.36 9.20
CA PRO A 356 6.60 -27.66 8.07
C PRO A 356 7.95 -28.27 7.68
N ILE A 357 8.14 -28.49 6.37
CA ILE A 357 9.38 -28.98 5.79
C ILE A 357 9.90 -27.93 4.80
N CYS A 358 11.19 -27.59 4.91
CA CYS A 358 11.84 -26.67 3.98
C CYS A 358 12.68 -27.45 2.96
N VAL A 359 12.51 -27.09 1.67
CA VAL A 359 13.36 -27.61 0.59
C VAL A 359 13.80 -26.43 -0.27
N ALA A 360 15.13 -26.23 -0.37
CA ALA A 360 15.71 -25.23 -1.26
C ALA A 360 16.08 -25.88 -2.60
N ILE A 361 15.65 -25.27 -3.71
CA ILE A 361 15.96 -25.73 -5.06
C ILE A 361 16.53 -24.56 -5.86
N THR A 362 17.69 -24.80 -6.50
CA THR A 362 18.29 -23.86 -7.45
C THR A 362 18.27 -24.48 -8.83
N LYS A 363 17.60 -23.80 -9.78
CA LYS A 363 17.50 -24.24 -11.18
C LYS A 363 17.53 -23.03 -12.12
N ASN A 364 17.83 -23.28 -13.40
CA ASN A 364 17.59 -22.29 -14.44
C ASN A 364 16.10 -22.00 -14.56
N ASP A 365 15.74 -20.75 -14.73
CA ASP A 365 14.37 -20.27 -14.93
C ASP A 365 13.80 -20.63 -16.31
N LYS A 366 14.69 -20.96 -17.26
CA LYS A 366 14.37 -21.38 -18.61
C LYS A 366 14.91 -22.78 -18.91
N ALA A 367 14.27 -23.46 -19.82
CA ALA A 367 14.82 -24.70 -20.39
C ALA A 367 16.16 -24.39 -21.10
N GLY A 368 17.15 -25.28 -20.96
CA GLY A 368 18.53 -25.03 -21.43
C GLY A 368 18.70 -24.76 -22.93
N TYR A 369 17.64 -24.91 -23.72
CA TYR A 369 17.57 -24.58 -25.16
C TYR A 369 16.90 -23.21 -25.44
N MET A 370 16.42 -22.53 -24.43
CA MET A 370 15.84 -21.17 -24.56
C MET A 370 16.92 -20.11 -24.36
N PRO A 371 16.96 -19.09 -25.23
CA PRO A 371 17.89 -17.98 -25.10
C PRO A 371 17.64 -17.12 -23.86
#